data_6e346fea91b126bd770cb75558b000a8
#
_entry.id   6e346fea91b126bd770cb75558b000a8
#
_cell.length_a   1.000
_cell.length_b   1.000
_cell.length_c   1.000
_cell.angle_alpha   90.00
_cell.angle_beta   90.00
_cell.angle_gamma   90.00
#
_symmetry.space_group_name_H-M   'P 1'
#
loop_
_entity.id
_entity.type
_entity.pdbx_description
1 polymer ?
#
loop_
_entity_poly.entity_id
_entity_poly.type
_entity_poly.pdbx_seq_one_letter_code
_entity_poly.pdbx_strand_id
1 'polypeptide(L)'
;FIIFGHGSLKPVANDGLTFGAAVELAVAMPLSWLPLISDYTREAKEPTKATWASVIVYGLVSCWMYVIGMGISIFTGESDIAQIMVKAGLGIAGLLIIVFSTVTTTFLDAWSAGISSESLSKNINGKWIAIAATVIGMIGAIVYPMDDITDFLYLIGSVFAPMIAVQIADFFILHQDFSRKSVCIQNMIVWVVGFIAYR
;
A
#
# COMPACT_ATOMS: atom_id res chain seq x y z
N PHE A 1 12.11 21.36 -14.13
CA PHE A 1 11.69 22.42 -15.08
C PHE A 1 10.42 23.10 -14.59
N ILE A 2 9.40 22.33 -14.20
CA ILE A 2 8.12 22.84 -13.67
C ILE A 2 8.32 23.60 -12.36
N ILE A 3 9.19 23.11 -11.48
CA ILE A 3 9.45 23.69 -10.15
C ILE A 3 10.16 25.03 -10.23
N PHE A 4 11.06 25.21 -11.20
CA PHE A 4 11.88 26.43 -11.32
C PHE A 4 11.34 27.47 -12.31
N GLY A 5 10.29 27.13 -13.07
CA GLY A 5 9.79 27.97 -14.16
C GLY A 5 8.67 28.95 -13.81
N HIS A 6 7.85 28.67 -12.80
CA HIS A 6 6.67 29.49 -12.48
C HIS A 6 6.32 29.34 -11.00
N GLY A 7 6.74 30.29 -10.17
CA GLY A 7 6.37 30.03 -8.83
C GLY A 7 6.32 31.18 -7.84
N SER A 8 5.17 31.69 -7.55
CA SER A 8 4.86 32.18 -6.21
C SER A 8 4.20 31.04 -5.44
N LEU A 9 4.85 30.54 -4.38
CA LEU A 9 4.25 29.69 -3.39
C LEU A 9 3.07 30.46 -2.76
N LYS A 10 1.86 30.23 -3.23
CA LYS A 10 0.67 30.66 -2.50
C LYS A 10 0.36 29.60 -1.45
N PRO A 11 0.29 29.96 -0.15
CA PRO A 11 -0.18 29.01 0.85
C PRO A 11 -1.59 28.59 0.46
N VAL A 12 -1.80 27.28 0.27
CA VAL A 12 -3.12 26.69 0.13
C VAL A 12 -3.88 26.96 1.43
N ALA A 13 -5.12 27.42 1.32
CA ALA A 13 -5.96 27.75 2.47
C ALA A 13 -6.07 26.59 3.46
N ASN A 14 -6.21 26.93 4.74
CA ASN A 14 -6.12 26.08 5.93
C ASN A 14 -7.20 24.99 6.12
N ASP A 15 -7.64 24.30 5.07
CA ASP A 15 -8.42 23.06 5.18
C ASP A 15 -7.51 21.81 5.14
N GLY A 16 -6.27 21.97 5.57
CA GLY A 16 -5.28 20.89 5.58
C GLY A 16 -5.56 19.83 6.63
N LEU A 17 -5.26 18.59 6.29
CA LEU A 17 -5.21 17.45 7.20
C LEU A 17 -4.41 17.81 8.47
N THR A 18 -4.89 17.36 9.63
CA THR A 18 -4.10 17.46 10.87
C THR A 18 -2.81 16.67 10.72
N PHE A 19 -1.77 17.04 11.47
CA PHE A 19 -0.49 16.30 11.42
C PHE A 19 -0.68 14.81 11.72
N GLY A 20 -1.55 14.47 12.68
CA GLY A 20 -1.88 13.08 13.00
C GLY A 20 -2.50 12.33 11.82
N ALA A 21 -3.48 12.91 11.15
CA ALA A 21 -4.12 12.33 9.98
C ALA A 21 -3.13 12.16 8.80
N ALA A 22 -2.23 13.13 8.60
CA ALA A 22 -1.19 13.02 7.58
C ALA A 22 -0.20 11.87 7.86
N VAL A 23 0.22 11.70 9.12
CA VAL A 23 1.06 10.58 9.55
C VAL A 23 0.33 9.25 9.36
N GLU A 24 -0.95 9.18 9.74
CA GLU A 24 -1.77 7.99 9.58
C GLU A 24 -1.87 7.54 8.12
N LEU A 25 -2.18 8.45 7.21
CA LEU A 25 -2.25 8.18 5.77
C LEU A 25 -0.89 7.77 5.20
N ALA A 26 0.18 8.42 5.63
CA ALA A 26 1.53 8.07 5.19
C ALA A 26 1.98 6.69 5.65
N VAL A 27 1.50 6.23 6.81
CA VAL A 27 1.82 4.90 7.38
C VAL A 27 0.90 3.81 6.87
N ALA A 28 -0.36 4.11 6.53
CA ALA A 28 -1.34 3.13 6.06
C ALA A 28 -0.85 2.36 4.82
N MET A 29 -0.19 3.04 3.90
CA MET A 29 0.32 2.43 2.67
C MET A 29 1.43 1.39 2.93
N PRO A 30 2.54 1.72 3.64
CA PRO A 30 3.55 0.71 4.01
C PRO A 30 3.01 -0.43 4.86
N LEU A 31 2.01 -0.18 5.71
CA LEU A 31 1.38 -1.23 6.52
C LEU A 31 0.71 -2.31 5.67
N SER A 32 0.09 -1.96 4.55
CA SER A 32 -0.51 -2.94 3.64
C SER A 32 0.53 -3.81 2.94
N TRP A 33 1.75 -3.30 2.74
CA TRP A 33 2.86 -4.03 2.11
C TRP A 33 3.64 -4.92 3.07
N LEU A 34 3.56 -4.68 4.37
CA LEU A 34 4.33 -5.43 5.36
C LEU A 34 4.09 -6.95 5.31
N PRO A 35 2.86 -7.46 5.19
CA PRO A 35 2.63 -8.91 5.03
C PRO A 35 3.22 -9.47 3.73
N LEU A 36 3.26 -8.66 2.67
CA LEU A 36 3.70 -9.08 1.34
C LEU A 36 5.23 -9.20 1.21
N ILE A 37 6.00 -8.52 2.07
CA ILE A 37 7.47 -8.53 1.99
C ILE A 37 8.03 -9.95 2.11
N SER A 38 7.41 -10.81 2.89
CA SER A 38 7.81 -12.20 3.04
C SER A 38 7.64 -13.00 1.77
N ASP A 39 6.61 -12.72 0.96
CA ASP A 39 6.36 -13.40 -0.31
C ASP A 39 7.47 -13.09 -1.32
N TYR A 40 7.96 -11.86 -1.32
CA TYR A 40 9.05 -11.44 -2.23
C TYR A 40 10.43 -11.91 -1.79
N THR A 41 10.66 -12.03 -0.49
CA THR A 41 12.00 -12.34 0.05
C THR A 41 12.23 -13.81 0.34
N ARG A 42 11.18 -14.64 0.39
CA ARG A 42 11.27 -16.07 0.73
C ARG A 42 12.16 -16.88 -0.24
N GLU A 43 12.17 -16.51 -1.51
CA GLU A 43 12.96 -17.16 -2.55
C GLU A 43 14.41 -16.62 -2.66
N ALA A 44 14.73 -15.59 -1.87
CA ALA A 44 16.06 -15.00 -1.88
C ALA A 44 17.07 -15.94 -1.21
N LYS A 45 18.31 -15.98 -1.74
CA LYS A 45 19.42 -16.75 -1.14
C LYS A 45 19.72 -16.32 0.30
N GLU A 46 19.56 -15.02 0.60
CA GLU A 46 19.77 -14.42 1.92
C GLU A 46 18.54 -13.57 2.28
N PRO A 47 17.46 -14.17 2.81
CA PRO A 47 16.20 -13.47 3.06
C PRO A 47 16.32 -12.23 3.94
N THR A 48 17.14 -12.29 4.98
CA THR A 48 17.36 -11.15 5.90
C THR A 48 17.98 -9.95 5.20
N LYS A 49 19.00 -10.17 4.37
CA LYS A 49 19.62 -9.07 3.60
C LYS A 49 18.66 -8.53 2.53
N ALA A 50 17.90 -9.41 1.89
CA ALA A 50 16.89 -9.02 0.92
C ALA A 50 15.79 -8.16 1.57
N THR A 51 15.33 -8.55 2.76
CA THR A 51 14.34 -7.76 3.52
C THR A 51 14.88 -6.38 3.90
N TRP A 52 16.11 -6.30 4.45
CA TRP A 52 16.72 -5.01 4.79
C TRP A 52 16.91 -4.12 3.57
N ALA A 53 17.39 -4.67 2.46
CA ALA A 53 17.54 -3.93 1.21
C ALA A 53 16.19 -3.40 0.72
N SER A 54 15.15 -4.23 0.75
CA SER A 54 13.79 -3.84 0.36
C SER A 54 13.23 -2.71 1.24
N VAL A 55 13.39 -2.81 2.56
CA VAL A 55 12.90 -1.79 3.50
C VAL A 55 13.60 -0.45 3.27
N ILE A 56 14.92 -0.46 3.13
CA ILE A 56 15.71 0.77 2.93
C ILE A 56 15.34 1.41 1.58
N VAL A 57 15.33 0.63 0.50
CA VAL A 57 14.99 1.13 -0.83
C VAL A 57 13.57 1.64 -0.88
N TYR A 58 12.60 0.88 -0.33
CA TYR A 58 11.21 1.31 -0.25
C TYR A 58 11.08 2.64 0.51
N GLY A 59 11.69 2.75 1.68
CA GLY A 59 11.65 3.98 2.48
C GLY A 59 12.21 5.19 1.74
N LEU A 60 13.40 5.06 1.14
CA LEU A 60 14.05 6.14 0.41
C LEU A 60 13.25 6.56 -0.83
N VAL A 61 12.78 5.59 -1.62
CA VAL A 61 12.01 5.86 -2.85
C VAL A 61 10.64 6.46 -2.50
N SER A 62 9.96 5.95 -1.48
CA SER A 62 8.67 6.49 -1.03
C SER A 62 8.81 7.94 -0.55
N CYS A 63 9.80 8.25 0.28
CA CYS A 63 10.08 9.63 0.70
C CYS A 63 10.34 10.54 -0.51
N TRP A 64 11.13 10.08 -1.47
CA TRP A 64 11.40 10.81 -2.70
C TRP A 64 10.13 11.09 -3.51
N MET A 65 9.28 10.06 -3.68
CA MET A 65 8.01 10.20 -4.40
C MET A 65 7.03 11.14 -3.68
N TYR A 66 6.97 11.11 -2.35
CA TYR A 66 6.16 12.07 -1.58
C TYR A 66 6.64 13.51 -1.77
N VAL A 67 7.95 13.75 -1.79
CA VAL A 67 8.51 15.10 -2.04
C VAL A 67 8.16 15.57 -3.45
N ILE A 68 8.27 14.70 -4.46
CA ILE A 68 7.88 15.03 -5.83
C ILE A 68 6.38 15.31 -5.89
N GLY A 69 5.53 14.44 -5.34
CA GLY A 69 4.07 14.57 -5.36
C GLY A 69 3.61 15.87 -4.69
N MET A 70 4.12 16.17 -3.51
CA MET A 70 3.84 17.45 -2.83
C MET A 70 4.30 18.65 -3.67
N GLY A 71 5.50 18.59 -4.23
CA GLY A 71 6.01 19.67 -5.07
C GLY A 71 5.09 19.92 -6.26
N ILE A 72 4.71 18.87 -6.97
CA ILE A 72 3.83 19.00 -8.14
C ILE A 72 2.46 19.54 -7.74
N SER A 73 1.83 19.00 -6.70
CA SER A 73 0.52 19.44 -6.23
C SER A 73 0.52 20.92 -5.82
N ILE A 74 1.54 21.39 -5.11
CA ILE A 74 1.69 22.79 -4.70
C ILE A 74 1.86 23.72 -5.92
N PHE A 75 2.67 23.31 -6.91
CA PHE A 75 2.98 24.17 -8.05
C PHE A 75 1.95 24.14 -9.18
N THR A 76 1.26 23.01 -9.39
CA THR A 76 0.28 22.85 -10.46
C THR A 76 -1.15 23.03 -9.99
N GLY A 77 -1.43 22.84 -8.70
CA GLY A 77 -2.78 22.77 -8.14
C GLY A 77 -3.56 21.55 -8.63
N GLU A 78 -2.88 20.56 -9.21
CA GLU A 78 -3.48 19.35 -9.81
C GLU A 78 -3.08 18.14 -8.99
N SER A 79 -4.02 17.24 -8.75
CA SER A 79 -3.80 15.97 -8.03
C SER A 79 -3.87 14.74 -8.95
N ASP A 80 -4.40 14.88 -10.16
CA ASP A 80 -4.47 13.77 -11.13
C ASP A 80 -3.12 13.60 -11.85
N ILE A 81 -2.48 12.45 -11.63
CA ILE A 81 -1.18 12.11 -12.20
C ILE A 81 -1.21 12.11 -13.73
N ALA A 82 -2.31 11.66 -14.36
CA ALA A 82 -2.42 11.62 -15.80
C ALA A 82 -2.45 13.04 -16.38
N GLN A 83 -3.21 13.95 -15.76
CA GLN A 83 -3.24 15.35 -16.16
C GLN A 83 -1.89 16.05 -15.95
N ILE A 84 -1.23 15.77 -14.85
CA ILE A 84 0.12 16.27 -14.56
C ILE A 84 1.10 15.85 -15.66
N MET A 85 1.11 14.57 -16.04
CA MET A 85 1.98 14.05 -17.09
C MET A 85 1.72 14.71 -18.45
N VAL A 86 0.45 14.94 -18.80
CA VAL A 86 0.08 15.66 -20.02
C VAL A 86 0.55 17.11 -19.98
N LYS A 87 0.31 17.83 -18.87
CA LYS A 87 0.77 19.21 -18.66
C LYS A 87 2.29 19.34 -18.66
N ALA A 88 3.00 18.31 -18.21
CA ALA A 88 4.47 18.24 -18.27
C ALA A 88 5.03 18.00 -19.68
N GLY A 89 4.17 17.83 -20.68
CA GLY A 89 4.58 17.62 -22.06
C GLY A 89 4.96 16.18 -22.39
N LEU A 90 4.73 15.23 -21.48
CA LEU A 90 5.01 13.80 -21.69
C LEU A 90 3.93 13.13 -22.56
N GLY A 91 2.73 13.70 -22.64
CA GLY A 91 1.65 13.26 -23.52
C GLY A 91 1.37 11.75 -23.43
N ILE A 92 1.28 11.11 -24.59
CA ILE A 92 0.98 9.65 -24.68
C ILE A 92 2.06 8.79 -24.03
N ALA A 93 3.32 9.19 -24.11
CA ALA A 93 4.41 8.43 -23.50
C ALA A 93 4.27 8.35 -21.96
N GLY A 94 3.88 9.46 -21.31
CA GLY A 94 3.59 9.48 -19.88
C GLY A 94 2.43 8.57 -19.51
N LEU A 95 1.36 8.59 -20.28
CA LEU A 95 0.20 7.71 -20.07
C LEU A 95 0.56 6.22 -20.23
N LEU A 96 1.38 5.87 -21.22
CA LEU A 96 1.86 4.49 -21.37
C LEU A 96 2.71 4.05 -20.19
N ILE A 97 3.59 4.90 -19.66
CA ILE A 97 4.38 4.60 -18.46
C ILE A 97 3.46 4.30 -17.26
N ILE A 98 2.42 5.11 -17.05
CA ILE A 98 1.44 4.90 -15.98
C ILE A 98 0.75 3.55 -16.15
N VAL A 99 0.25 3.22 -17.35
CA VAL A 99 -0.44 1.97 -17.63
C VAL A 99 0.47 0.77 -17.36
N PHE A 100 1.70 0.75 -17.88
CA PHE A 100 2.62 -0.35 -17.67
C PHE A 100 3.03 -0.49 -16.20
N SER A 101 3.25 0.61 -15.50
CA SER A 101 3.53 0.60 -14.06
C SER A 101 2.37 0.00 -13.27
N THR A 102 1.14 0.42 -13.56
CA THR A 102 -0.05 -0.09 -12.89
C THR A 102 -0.25 -1.60 -13.15
N VAL A 103 -0.09 -2.04 -14.40
CA VAL A 103 -0.23 -3.46 -14.75
C VAL A 103 0.77 -4.34 -14.00
N THR A 104 2.04 -3.92 -13.90
CA THR A 104 3.06 -4.69 -13.18
C THR A 104 2.77 -4.77 -11.68
N THR A 105 2.33 -3.69 -11.06
CA THR A 105 1.99 -3.66 -9.63
C THR A 105 0.76 -4.53 -9.36
N THR A 106 -0.31 -4.38 -10.14
CA THR A 106 -1.53 -5.18 -10.00
C THR A 106 -1.26 -6.68 -10.20
N PHE A 107 -0.35 -7.03 -11.11
CA PHE A 107 0.07 -8.42 -11.27
C PHE A 107 0.73 -8.98 -10.01
N LEU A 108 1.62 -8.23 -9.38
CA LEU A 108 2.28 -8.65 -8.13
C LEU A 108 1.27 -8.83 -6.99
N ASP A 109 0.28 -7.94 -6.87
CA ASP A 109 -0.77 -8.05 -5.85
C ASP A 109 -1.65 -9.29 -6.08
N ALA A 110 -2.05 -9.54 -7.32
CA ALA A 110 -2.81 -10.72 -7.69
C ALA A 110 -2.02 -12.03 -7.45
N TRP A 111 -0.73 -12.03 -7.77
CA TRP A 111 0.16 -13.16 -7.51
C TRP A 111 0.32 -13.43 -6.01
N SER A 112 0.51 -12.39 -5.20
CA SER A 112 0.61 -12.51 -3.75
C SER A 112 -0.70 -13.00 -3.12
N ALA A 113 -1.86 -12.54 -3.61
CA ALA A 113 -3.15 -13.06 -3.19
C ALA A 113 -3.29 -14.57 -3.47
N GLY A 114 -2.80 -15.02 -4.63
CA GLY A 114 -2.72 -16.44 -4.98
C GLY A 114 -1.88 -17.26 -4.01
N ILE A 115 -0.66 -16.82 -3.75
CA ILE A 115 0.27 -17.50 -2.83
C ILE A 115 -0.27 -17.53 -1.41
N SER A 116 -0.77 -16.40 -0.92
CA SER A 116 -1.34 -16.31 0.43
C SER A 116 -2.54 -17.25 0.61
N SER A 117 -3.35 -17.44 -0.44
CA SER A 117 -4.48 -18.37 -0.42
C SER A 117 -4.08 -19.84 -0.32
N GLU A 118 -2.96 -20.22 -0.93
CA GLU A 118 -2.43 -21.60 -0.84
C GLU A 118 -1.98 -21.95 0.58
N SER A 119 -1.62 -20.95 1.39
CA SER A 119 -1.28 -21.16 2.80
C SER A 119 -2.50 -21.54 3.66
N LEU A 120 -3.70 -21.18 3.25
CA LEU A 120 -4.94 -21.48 3.97
C LEU A 120 -5.38 -22.94 3.78
N SER A 121 -5.19 -23.52 2.61
CA SER A 121 -5.54 -24.90 2.33
C SER A 121 -4.76 -25.46 1.15
N LYS A 122 -4.25 -26.69 1.31
CA LYS A 122 -3.51 -27.42 0.26
C LYS A 122 -4.36 -27.74 -0.99
N ASN A 123 -5.68 -27.64 -0.89
CA ASN A 123 -6.59 -27.93 -2.00
C ASN A 123 -6.93 -26.70 -2.84
N ILE A 124 -6.47 -25.51 -2.42
CA ILE A 124 -6.70 -24.26 -3.13
C ILE A 124 -5.61 -24.10 -4.19
N ASN A 125 -6.04 -23.84 -5.41
CA ASN A 125 -5.13 -23.50 -6.51
C ASN A 125 -4.97 -21.98 -6.57
N GLY A 126 -3.83 -21.47 -6.16
CA GLY A 126 -3.53 -20.04 -6.09
C GLY A 126 -3.74 -19.29 -7.41
N LYS A 127 -3.52 -19.95 -8.55
CA LYS A 127 -3.75 -19.36 -9.87
C LYS A 127 -5.21 -18.95 -10.06
N TRP A 128 -6.16 -19.79 -9.67
CA TRP A 128 -7.59 -19.46 -9.80
C TRP A 128 -8.03 -18.38 -8.83
N ILE A 129 -7.46 -18.37 -7.63
CA ILE A 129 -7.73 -17.30 -6.66
C ILE A 129 -7.16 -15.97 -7.15
N ALA A 130 -5.95 -15.96 -7.70
CA ALA A 130 -5.37 -14.75 -8.29
C ALA A 130 -6.25 -14.18 -9.41
N ILE A 131 -6.75 -15.04 -10.30
CA ILE A 131 -7.67 -14.64 -11.38
C ILE A 131 -8.99 -14.11 -10.79
N ALA A 132 -9.57 -14.82 -9.82
CA ALA A 132 -10.82 -14.39 -9.18
C ALA A 132 -10.65 -13.05 -8.47
N ALA A 133 -9.57 -12.86 -7.71
CA ALA A 133 -9.26 -11.59 -7.04
C ALA A 133 -9.12 -10.44 -8.05
N THR A 134 -8.43 -10.68 -9.18
CA THR A 134 -8.28 -9.67 -10.23
C THR A 134 -9.63 -9.30 -10.86
N VAL A 135 -10.48 -10.30 -11.16
CA VAL A 135 -11.81 -10.05 -11.73
C VAL A 135 -12.72 -9.30 -10.76
N ILE A 136 -12.71 -9.69 -9.47
CA ILE A 136 -13.49 -9.01 -8.43
C ILE A 136 -12.98 -7.57 -8.25
N GLY A 137 -11.66 -7.36 -8.22
CA GLY A 137 -11.06 -6.03 -8.14
C GLY A 137 -11.42 -5.15 -9.34
N MET A 138 -11.41 -5.70 -10.55
CA MET A 138 -11.80 -4.99 -11.77
C MET A 138 -13.28 -4.57 -11.72
N ILE A 139 -14.18 -5.48 -11.32
CA ILE A 139 -15.60 -5.17 -11.15
C ILE A 139 -15.78 -4.09 -10.06
N GLY A 140 -15.09 -4.24 -8.94
CA GLY A 140 -15.12 -3.27 -7.85
C GLY A 140 -14.67 -1.87 -8.31
N ALA A 141 -13.60 -1.77 -9.09
CA ALA A 141 -13.11 -0.51 -9.62
C ALA A 141 -14.07 0.16 -10.61
N ILE A 142 -14.86 -0.63 -11.35
CA ILE A 142 -15.88 -0.10 -12.28
C ILE A 142 -17.13 0.37 -11.52
N VAL A 143 -17.55 -0.40 -10.51
CA VAL A 143 -18.81 -0.14 -9.78
C VAL A 143 -18.64 0.95 -8.72
N TYR A 144 -17.48 1.01 -8.09
CA TYR A 144 -17.16 1.97 -7.04
C TYR A 144 -16.03 2.91 -7.51
N PRO A 145 -16.35 4.12 -7.98
CA PRO A 145 -15.32 5.08 -8.34
C PRO A 145 -14.52 5.47 -7.10
N MET A 146 -13.22 5.21 -7.15
CA MET A 146 -12.27 5.50 -6.06
C MET A 146 -11.76 6.95 -6.18
N ASP A 147 -12.67 7.91 -6.27
CA ASP A 147 -12.32 9.33 -6.36
C ASP A 147 -11.74 9.85 -5.04
N ASP A 148 -12.16 9.26 -3.90
CA ASP A 148 -11.59 9.55 -2.57
C ASP A 148 -10.78 8.36 -2.06
N ILE A 149 -9.49 8.36 -2.37
CA ILE A 149 -8.54 7.35 -1.89
C ILE A 149 -8.32 7.42 -0.37
N THR A 150 -8.66 8.54 0.27
CA THR A 150 -8.42 8.81 1.69
C THR A 150 -9.21 7.85 2.56
N ASP A 151 -10.50 7.70 2.29
CA ASP A 151 -11.36 6.76 3.03
C ASP A 151 -10.91 5.31 2.88
N PHE A 152 -10.43 4.96 1.69
CA PHE A 152 -9.87 3.63 1.44
C PHE A 152 -8.56 3.41 2.22
N LEU A 153 -7.69 4.40 2.32
CA LEU A 153 -6.48 4.32 3.13
C LEU A 153 -6.78 4.18 4.62
N TYR A 154 -7.79 4.88 5.14
CA TYR A 154 -8.25 4.69 6.52
C TYR A 154 -8.81 3.28 6.73
N LEU A 155 -9.54 2.72 5.77
CA LEU A 155 -9.99 1.33 5.83
C LEU A 155 -8.81 0.36 5.90
N ILE A 156 -7.80 0.53 5.05
CA ILE A 156 -6.56 -0.26 5.07
C ILE A 156 -5.89 -0.14 6.43
N GLY A 157 -5.69 1.08 6.93
CA GLY A 157 -5.10 1.35 8.25
C GLY A 157 -5.85 0.62 9.37
N SER A 158 -7.18 0.69 9.36
CA SER A 158 -8.02 0.04 10.39
C SER A 158 -7.87 -1.49 10.44
N VAL A 159 -7.62 -2.12 9.30
CA VAL A 159 -7.43 -3.58 9.20
C VAL A 159 -6.00 -3.99 9.55
N PHE A 160 -5.02 -3.34 8.91
CA PHE A 160 -3.62 -3.77 8.99
C PHE A 160 -2.90 -3.28 10.25
N ALA A 161 -3.19 -2.08 10.77
CA ALA A 161 -2.50 -1.57 11.95
C ALA A 161 -2.71 -2.45 13.19
N PRO A 162 -3.94 -2.85 13.57
CA PRO A 162 -4.13 -3.77 14.68
C PRO A 162 -3.55 -5.16 14.42
N MET A 163 -3.61 -5.66 13.18
CA MET A 163 -3.04 -6.97 12.82
C MET A 163 -1.53 -6.98 13.04
N ILE A 164 -0.83 -5.96 12.57
CA ILE A 164 0.62 -5.85 12.72
C ILE A 164 1.01 -5.61 14.18
N ALA A 165 0.22 -4.81 14.92
CA ALA A 165 0.45 -4.61 16.34
C ALA A 165 0.38 -5.92 17.13
N VAL A 166 -0.58 -6.80 16.82
CA VAL A 166 -0.66 -8.14 17.42
C VAL A 166 0.57 -8.98 17.06
N GLN A 167 1.00 -8.98 15.79
CA GLN A 167 2.18 -9.74 15.37
C GLN A 167 3.47 -9.24 16.06
N ILE A 168 3.64 -7.93 16.19
CA ILE A 168 4.78 -7.34 16.91
C ILE A 168 4.74 -7.72 18.37
N ALA A 169 3.57 -7.63 19.01
CA ALA A 169 3.41 -8.00 20.41
C ALA A 169 3.74 -9.47 20.67
N ASP A 170 3.22 -10.38 19.84
CA ASP A 170 3.49 -11.81 19.97
C ASP A 170 4.97 -12.13 19.80
N PHE A 171 5.59 -11.60 18.75
CA PHE A 171 6.96 -11.97 18.43
C PHE A 171 7.99 -11.29 19.35
N PHE A 172 7.89 -9.97 19.53
CA PHE A 172 8.93 -9.20 20.26
C PHE A 172 8.67 -9.05 21.75
N ILE A 173 7.40 -9.06 22.20
CA ILE A 173 7.07 -8.81 23.60
C ILE A 173 6.77 -10.13 24.33
N LEU A 174 5.88 -10.95 23.76
CA LEU A 174 5.45 -12.20 24.37
C LEU A 174 6.35 -13.39 24.01
N HIS A 175 7.22 -13.24 23.01
CA HIS A 175 8.10 -14.28 22.49
C HIS A 175 7.36 -15.60 22.19
N GLN A 176 6.13 -15.50 21.69
CA GLN A 176 5.29 -16.64 21.36
C GLN A 176 5.40 -16.96 19.88
N ASP A 177 5.57 -18.24 19.57
CA ASP A 177 5.59 -18.76 18.21
C ASP A 177 4.30 -19.54 17.93
N PHE A 178 3.43 -18.96 17.14
CA PHE A 178 2.19 -19.59 16.68
C PHE A 178 2.28 -20.21 15.29
N SER A 179 3.47 -20.31 14.70
CA SER A 179 3.68 -20.83 13.34
C SER A 179 3.09 -22.23 13.09
N ARG A 180 2.92 -23.02 14.15
CA ARG A 180 2.33 -24.36 14.08
C ARG A 180 0.81 -24.40 14.25
N LYS A 181 0.17 -23.27 14.57
CA LYS A 181 -1.29 -23.20 14.76
C LYS A 181 -1.90 -22.56 13.53
N SER A 182 -2.89 -23.19 12.95
CA SER A 182 -3.62 -22.63 11.80
C SER A 182 -4.38 -21.35 12.17
N VAL A 183 -4.89 -21.25 13.40
CA VAL A 183 -5.62 -20.06 13.89
C VAL A 183 -5.36 -19.88 15.38
N CYS A 184 -5.08 -18.66 15.81
CA CYS A 184 -5.01 -18.25 17.20
C CYS A 184 -6.23 -17.38 17.53
N ILE A 185 -7.21 -17.95 18.23
CA ILE A 185 -8.48 -17.25 18.54
C ILE A 185 -8.25 -16.00 19.39
N GLN A 186 -7.30 -16.02 20.31
CA GLN A 186 -6.95 -14.86 21.14
C GLN A 186 -6.49 -13.68 20.28
N ASN A 187 -5.59 -13.93 19.35
CA ASN A 187 -5.08 -12.91 18.45
C ASN A 187 -6.17 -12.35 17.53
N MET A 188 -7.06 -13.22 17.08
CA MET A 188 -8.21 -12.78 16.28
C MET A 188 -9.16 -11.87 17.07
N ILE A 189 -9.41 -12.20 18.35
CA ILE A 189 -10.26 -11.34 19.21
C ILE A 189 -9.58 -9.98 19.42
N VAL A 190 -8.28 -9.97 19.76
CA VAL A 190 -7.53 -8.73 19.97
C VAL A 190 -7.49 -7.88 18.69
N TRP A 191 -7.30 -8.51 17.53
CA TRP A 191 -7.36 -7.83 16.23
C TRP A 191 -8.73 -7.21 15.97
N VAL A 192 -9.83 -7.95 16.17
CA VAL A 192 -11.20 -7.42 16.00
C VAL A 192 -11.49 -6.27 16.95
N VAL A 193 -11.08 -6.38 18.22
CA VAL A 193 -11.22 -5.27 19.19
C VAL A 193 -10.41 -4.06 18.74
N GLY A 194 -9.18 -4.26 18.26
CA GLY A 194 -8.34 -3.19 17.71
C GLY A 194 -8.97 -2.52 16.50
N PHE A 195 -9.56 -3.30 15.58
CA PHE A 195 -10.30 -2.79 14.43
C PHE A 195 -11.50 -1.93 14.84
N ILE A 196 -12.30 -2.41 15.81
CA ILE A 196 -13.47 -1.67 16.31
C ILE A 196 -13.03 -0.38 17.02
N ALA A 197 -11.95 -0.42 17.79
CA ALA A 197 -11.44 0.75 18.51
C ALA A 197 -10.85 1.82 17.56
N TYR A 198 -10.34 1.40 16.41
CA TYR A 198 -9.80 2.30 15.39
C TYR A 198 -10.91 3.03 14.63
N ARG A 199 -12.04 2.39 14.38
CA ARG A 199 -13.19 2.92 13.58
C ARG A 199 -14.11 3.76 14.41
#